data_06af794d7da019bc1dcde1d370fb0914
#
_entry.id   06af794d7da019bc1dcde1d370fb0914
#
_cell.length_a   1.000
_cell.length_b   1.000
_cell.length_c   1.000
_cell.angle_alpha   90.00
_cell.angle_beta   90.00
_cell.angle_gamma   90.00
#
_symmetry.space_group_name_H-M   'P 1'
#
loop_
_entity.id
_entity.type
_entity.pdbx_description
1 polymer ?
#
loop_
_entity_poly.entity_id
_entity_poly.type
_entity_poly.pdbx_seq_one_letter_code
_entity_poly.pdbx_strand_id
1 'polypeptide(L)'
;NYQNRNDLPSYFLREKYPLLISNNIDPFSKSNQPFVNDLIYQLQDIGVPVALATRGGIGWQDISKNITPSVWYVSIPYQNDELRQKYEPQAPSVDERYQLIETIIKQGHKVILSINPFNPIFAPNPIEIIQKAEKLGVKSVIINKLHLTPVQQSNMTNNQKETIGIDLLEQAKNRKFTDEWLKLAL
;
A
#
# COMPACT_ATOMS: atom_id res chain seq x y z
N ASN A 1 21.51 -10.65 19.14
CA ASN A 1 21.84 -11.62 18.07
C ASN A 1 20.67 -12.61 17.90
N TYR A 2 19.93 -12.51 16.80
CA TYR A 2 18.76 -13.38 16.51
C TYR A 2 19.14 -14.86 16.31
N GLN A 3 20.40 -15.15 15.98
CA GLN A 3 20.90 -16.51 15.74
C GLN A 3 20.72 -17.43 16.98
N ASN A 4 20.87 -16.88 18.16
CA ASN A 4 20.87 -17.63 19.43
C ASN A 4 19.57 -17.47 20.23
N ARG A 5 18.55 -16.78 19.68
CA ARG A 5 17.27 -16.56 20.35
C ARG A 5 16.27 -17.63 19.94
N ASN A 6 15.49 -18.10 20.91
CA ASN A 6 14.45 -19.12 20.70
C ASN A 6 13.04 -18.50 20.72
N ASP A 7 12.87 -17.38 20.01
CA ASP A 7 11.57 -16.73 19.82
C ASP A 7 11.13 -16.79 18.34
N LEU A 8 9.83 -16.61 18.10
CA LEU A 8 9.24 -16.71 16.77
C LEU A 8 9.81 -15.71 15.75
N PRO A 9 10.03 -14.42 16.08
CA PRO A 9 10.70 -13.48 15.17
C PRO A 9 12.09 -13.95 14.74
N SER A 10 12.91 -14.42 15.70
CA SER A 10 14.25 -14.93 15.41
C SER A 10 14.23 -16.19 14.56
N TYR A 11 13.24 -17.07 14.74
CA TYR A 11 13.00 -18.22 13.87
C TYR A 11 12.74 -17.76 12.43
N PHE A 12 11.82 -16.82 12.19
CA PHE A 12 11.53 -16.32 10.83
C PHE A 12 12.75 -15.69 10.15
N LEU A 13 13.60 -14.98 10.91
CA LEU A 13 14.85 -14.44 10.36
C LEU A 13 15.85 -15.53 9.96
N ARG A 14 15.99 -16.58 10.77
CA ARG A 14 16.88 -17.73 10.44
C ARG A 14 16.39 -18.48 9.22
N GLU A 15 15.09 -18.73 9.13
CA GLU A 15 14.46 -19.43 8.01
C GLU A 15 14.26 -18.55 6.76
N LYS A 16 14.69 -17.28 6.81
CA LYS A 16 14.59 -16.34 5.67
C LYS A 16 13.16 -16.14 5.17
N TYR A 17 12.18 -16.14 6.06
CA TYR A 17 10.81 -15.82 5.67
C TYR A 17 10.73 -14.38 5.15
N PRO A 18 10.01 -14.14 4.02
CA PRO A 18 9.80 -12.79 3.49
C PRO A 18 9.12 -11.89 4.51
N LEU A 19 9.65 -10.68 4.69
CA LEU A 19 9.08 -9.68 5.59
C LEU A 19 8.40 -8.57 4.80
N LEU A 20 7.12 -8.32 5.12
CA LEU A 20 6.41 -7.15 4.61
C LEU A 20 6.81 -5.91 5.41
N ILE A 21 7.45 -4.97 4.76
CA ILE A 21 7.82 -3.69 5.34
C ILE A 21 6.64 -2.74 5.17
N SER A 22 6.17 -2.22 6.30
CA SER A 22 5.08 -1.27 6.44
C SER A 22 3.68 -1.78 6.07
N ASN A 23 2.99 -2.25 7.10
CA ASN A 23 1.55 -2.51 7.02
C ASN A 23 0.71 -1.30 7.49
N ASN A 24 1.22 -0.46 8.37
CA ASN A 24 0.48 0.64 9.01
C ASN A 24 0.97 2.04 8.59
N ILE A 25 2.24 2.20 8.26
CA ILE A 25 2.84 3.49 7.92
C ILE A 25 3.67 3.31 6.65
N ASP A 26 3.56 4.22 5.68
CA ASP A 26 4.32 4.14 4.44
C ASP A 26 5.84 4.16 4.70
N PRO A 27 6.63 3.20 4.20
CA PRO A 27 8.07 3.14 4.39
C PRO A 27 8.78 4.37 3.83
N PHE A 28 8.26 4.96 2.80
CA PHE A 28 8.82 6.13 2.12
C PHE A 28 8.19 7.46 2.55
N SER A 29 7.48 7.48 3.68
CA SER A 29 7.09 8.72 4.33
C SER A 29 8.33 9.46 4.85
N LYS A 30 8.27 10.79 4.86
CA LYS A 30 9.39 11.65 5.29
C LYS A 30 9.94 11.28 6.68
N SER A 31 9.08 10.82 7.59
CA SER A 31 9.47 10.44 8.95
C SER A 31 10.16 9.07 9.05
N ASN A 32 9.85 8.16 8.13
CA ASN A 32 10.30 6.76 8.24
C ASN A 32 11.48 6.43 7.33
N GLN A 33 11.62 7.16 6.24
CA GLN A 33 12.55 6.85 5.16
C GLN A 33 14.00 6.57 5.64
N PRO A 34 14.63 7.36 6.52
CA PRO A 34 16.00 7.06 6.96
C PRO A 34 16.11 5.72 7.68
N PHE A 35 15.20 5.45 8.60
CA PHE A 35 15.20 4.21 9.38
C PHE A 35 14.87 2.98 8.52
N VAL A 36 13.92 3.12 7.60
CA VAL A 36 13.46 2.02 6.75
C VAL A 36 14.54 1.57 5.76
N ASN A 37 15.32 2.50 5.20
CA ASN A 37 16.42 2.16 4.31
C ASN A 37 17.44 1.27 5.02
N ASP A 38 17.90 1.66 6.20
CA ASP A 38 18.83 0.87 6.99
C ASP A 38 18.27 -0.52 7.32
N LEU A 39 17.00 -0.58 7.71
CA LEU A 39 16.34 -1.85 8.00
C LEU A 39 16.31 -2.78 6.76
N ILE A 40 15.94 -2.25 5.59
CA ILE A 40 15.88 -3.03 4.35
C ILE A 40 17.25 -3.59 3.99
N TYR A 41 18.30 -2.76 4.03
CA TYR A 41 19.65 -3.21 3.74
C TYR A 41 20.14 -4.26 4.75
N GLN A 42 19.93 -4.07 6.04
CA GLN A 42 20.28 -5.08 7.06
C GLN A 42 19.56 -6.42 6.84
N LEU A 43 18.29 -6.40 6.44
CA LEU A 43 17.55 -7.62 6.12
C LEU A 43 18.12 -8.33 4.89
N GLN A 44 18.49 -7.56 3.87
CA GLN A 44 19.12 -8.11 2.66
C GLN A 44 20.51 -8.69 2.92
N ASP A 45 21.32 -8.01 3.73
CA ASP A 45 22.67 -8.48 4.12
C ASP A 45 22.62 -9.85 4.81
N ILE A 46 21.57 -10.11 5.57
CA ILE A 46 21.35 -11.43 6.18
C ILE A 46 20.53 -12.38 5.30
N GLY A 47 20.22 -12.00 4.05
CA GLY A 47 19.51 -12.81 3.07
C GLY A 47 18.02 -12.99 3.31
N VAL A 48 17.36 -12.07 4.05
CA VAL A 48 15.92 -12.08 4.28
C VAL A 48 15.22 -11.31 3.16
N PRO A 49 14.33 -11.96 2.38
CA PRO A 49 13.58 -11.27 1.33
C PRO A 49 12.64 -10.22 1.92
N VAL A 50 12.45 -9.11 1.21
CA VAL A 50 11.51 -8.06 1.63
C VAL A 50 10.38 -7.90 0.61
N ALA A 51 9.20 -7.57 1.11
CA ALA A 51 8.08 -7.04 0.35
C ALA A 51 7.76 -5.64 0.87
N LEU A 52 7.39 -4.73 -0.01
CA LEU A 52 7.21 -3.31 0.33
C LEU A 52 5.78 -2.88 0.01
N ALA A 53 5.07 -2.31 0.98
CA ALA A 53 3.74 -1.74 0.75
C ALA A 53 3.83 -0.21 0.82
N THR A 54 3.48 0.49 -0.27
CA THR A 54 3.69 1.93 -0.38
C THR A 54 2.68 2.63 -1.29
N ARG A 55 2.54 3.94 -1.09
CA ARG A 55 1.95 4.90 -2.03
C ARG A 55 2.99 5.65 -2.85
N GLY A 56 4.27 5.36 -2.66
CA GLY A 56 5.40 6.17 -3.09
C GLY A 56 5.81 7.16 -2.00
N GLY A 57 6.69 8.08 -2.31
CA GLY A 57 7.19 9.07 -1.37
C GLY A 57 8.66 9.37 -1.64
N ILE A 58 9.47 9.50 -0.58
CA ILE A 58 10.86 9.92 -0.70
C ILE A 58 11.79 8.71 -0.64
N GLY A 59 12.75 8.63 -1.57
CA GLY A 59 13.87 7.67 -1.49
C GLY A 59 13.57 6.25 -1.99
N TRP A 60 12.36 5.97 -2.49
CA TRP A 60 12.05 4.66 -3.06
C TRP A 60 12.90 4.32 -4.28
N GLN A 61 13.34 5.33 -5.04
CA GLN A 61 14.18 5.18 -6.22
C GLN A 61 15.53 4.55 -5.89
N ASP A 62 16.14 4.95 -4.77
CA ASP A 62 17.43 4.41 -4.34
C ASP A 62 17.28 2.97 -3.81
N ILE A 63 16.23 2.73 -3.05
CA ILE A 63 15.92 1.39 -2.57
C ILE A 63 15.67 0.44 -3.74
N SER A 64 14.82 0.81 -4.69
CA SER A 64 14.47 -0.06 -5.81
C SER A 64 15.65 -0.41 -6.73
N LYS A 65 16.69 0.45 -6.81
CA LYS A 65 17.89 0.18 -7.57
C LYS A 65 18.88 -0.75 -6.87
N ASN A 66 18.92 -0.70 -5.55
CA ASN A 66 20.00 -1.29 -4.75
C ASN A 66 19.60 -2.56 -4.01
N ILE A 67 18.34 -2.96 -4.09
CA ILE A 67 17.85 -4.20 -3.46
C ILE A 67 17.67 -5.32 -4.49
N THR A 68 17.75 -6.55 -4.03
CA THR A 68 17.42 -7.73 -4.85
C THR A 68 15.95 -7.67 -5.29
N PRO A 69 15.58 -8.35 -6.41
CA PRO A 69 14.21 -8.37 -6.88
C PRO A 69 13.22 -8.72 -5.78
N SER A 70 12.27 -7.83 -5.55
CA SER A 70 11.33 -7.84 -4.42
C SER A 70 9.89 -7.68 -4.90
N VAL A 71 8.92 -7.88 -4.02
CA VAL A 71 7.50 -7.66 -4.30
C VAL A 71 7.08 -6.30 -3.74
N TRP A 72 6.45 -5.48 -4.57
CA TRP A 72 5.95 -4.16 -4.20
C TRP A 72 4.43 -4.10 -4.32
N TYR A 73 3.77 -3.79 -3.21
CA TYR A 73 2.34 -3.49 -3.17
C TYR A 73 2.18 -1.98 -3.34
N VAL A 74 1.80 -1.54 -4.54
CA VAL A 74 1.61 -0.11 -4.82
C VAL A 74 0.14 0.23 -4.72
N SER A 75 -0.20 1.13 -3.80
CA SER A 75 -1.59 1.50 -3.52
C SER A 75 -2.07 2.63 -4.42
N ILE A 76 -3.13 2.36 -5.22
CA ILE A 76 -3.84 3.35 -6.04
C ILE A 76 -5.35 3.19 -5.80
N PRO A 77 -5.89 3.75 -4.71
CA PRO A 77 -7.31 3.65 -4.39
C PRO A 77 -8.19 4.71 -5.08
N TYR A 78 -7.59 5.69 -5.77
CA TYR A 78 -8.29 6.82 -6.38
C TYR A 78 -8.26 6.76 -7.89
N GLN A 79 -9.41 7.07 -8.52
CA GLN A 79 -9.56 7.11 -9.97
C GLN A 79 -8.66 8.19 -10.61
N ASN A 80 -8.53 9.33 -9.96
CA ASN A 80 -7.80 10.50 -10.46
C ASN A 80 -7.19 11.31 -9.31
N ASP A 81 -6.42 12.32 -9.67
CA ASP A 81 -5.71 13.14 -8.69
C ASP A 81 -6.61 14.12 -7.94
N GLU A 82 -7.75 14.52 -8.50
CA GLU A 82 -8.73 15.37 -7.84
C GLU A 82 -9.30 14.65 -6.61
N LEU A 83 -9.71 13.40 -6.76
CA LEU A 83 -10.18 12.56 -5.65
C LEU A 83 -9.05 12.31 -4.64
N ARG A 84 -7.84 12.01 -5.11
CA ARG A 84 -6.68 11.85 -4.23
C ARG A 84 -6.41 13.11 -3.40
N GLN A 85 -6.41 14.29 -4.00
CA GLN A 85 -6.18 15.54 -3.29
C GLN A 85 -7.21 15.80 -2.19
N LYS A 86 -8.46 15.44 -2.44
CA LYS A 86 -9.55 15.60 -1.47
C LYS A 86 -9.35 14.71 -0.23
N TYR A 87 -8.87 13.47 -0.40
CA TYR A 87 -8.84 12.46 0.68
C TYR A 87 -7.43 12.15 1.20
N GLU A 88 -6.41 12.29 0.37
CA GLU A 88 -4.99 12.10 0.72
C GLU A 88 -4.11 13.25 0.18
N PRO A 89 -4.33 14.50 0.61
CA PRO A 89 -3.65 15.68 0.04
C PRO A 89 -2.12 15.63 0.15
N GLN A 90 -1.59 14.93 1.14
CA GLN A 90 -0.14 14.82 1.40
C GLN A 90 0.52 13.63 0.69
N ALA A 91 -0.26 12.76 0.05
CA ALA A 91 0.29 11.58 -0.62
C ALA A 91 0.71 11.90 -2.06
N PRO A 92 1.65 11.15 -2.66
CA PRO A 92 2.00 11.27 -4.07
C PRO A 92 0.79 11.19 -5.00
N SER A 93 0.85 11.91 -6.11
CA SER A 93 -0.21 11.90 -7.13
C SER A 93 -0.45 10.52 -7.73
N VAL A 94 -1.62 10.34 -8.33
CA VAL A 94 -1.96 9.08 -9.00
C VAL A 94 -0.96 8.77 -10.12
N ASP A 95 -0.52 9.79 -10.87
CA ASP A 95 0.45 9.60 -11.95
C ASP A 95 1.86 9.27 -11.42
N GLU A 96 2.31 9.88 -10.33
CA GLU A 96 3.58 9.51 -9.67
C GLU A 96 3.56 8.04 -9.22
N ARG A 97 2.43 7.53 -8.74
CA ARG A 97 2.28 6.11 -8.37
C ARG A 97 2.37 5.18 -9.59
N TYR A 98 1.83 5.59 -10.75
CA TYR A 98 2.02 4.81 -11.98
C TYR A 98 3.46 4.88 -12.49
N GLN A 99 4.13 6.02 -12.40
CA GLN A 99 5.57 6.15 -12.72
C GLN A 99 6.43 5.26 -11.81
N LEU A 100 6.09 5.19 -10.52
CA LEU A 100 6.73 4.26 -9.59
C LEU A 100 6.55 2.81 -10.06
N ILE A 101 5.32 2.39 -10.39
CA ILE A 101 5.04 1.04 -10.91
C ILE A 101 5.92 0.74 -12.13
N GLU A 102 5.91 1.63 -13.12
CA GLU A 102 6.68 1.45 -14.35
C GLU A 102 8.18 1.31 -14.06
N THR A 103 8.70 2.16 -13.18
CA THR A 103 10.12 2.19 -12.84
C THR A 103 10.56 0.91 -12.13
N ILE A 104 9.82 0.47 -11.11
CA ILE A 104 10.20 -0.73 -10.34
C ILE A 104 10.05 -2.02 -11.16
N ILE A 105 9.09 -2.09 -12.08
CA ILE A 105 8.99 -3.22 -13.01
C ILE A 105 10.19 -3.26 -13.97
N LYS A 106 10.61 -2.12 -14.53
CA LYS A 106 11.81 -2.03 -15.37
C LYS A 106 13.09 -2.43 -14.65
N GLN A 107 13.13 -2.30 -13.34
CA GLN A 107 14.24 -2.74 -12.48
C GLN A 107 14.17 -4.22 -12.09
N GLY A 108 13.17 -4.97 -12.58
CA GLY A 108 13.04 -6.41 -12.36
C GLY A 108 12.25 -6.80 -11.10
N HIS A 109 11.63 -5.86 -10.42
CA HIS A 109 10.76 -6.17 -9.29
C HIS A 109 9.38 -6.62 -9.76
N LYS A 110 8.64 -7.29 -8.86
CA LYS A 110 7.23 -7.64 -9.06
C LYS A 110 6.34 -6.60 -8.41
N VAL A 111 5.28 -6.20 -9.12
CA VAL A 111 4.28 -5.28 -8.58
C VAL A 111 2.94 -5.97 -8.42
N ILE A 112 2.32 -5.74 -7.28
CA ILE A 112 0.93 -6.03 -6.99
C ILE A 112 0.23 -4.68 -6.85
N LEU A 113 -0.74 -4.40 -7.73
CA LEU A 113 -1.60 -3.23 -7.57
C LEU A 113 -2.49 -3.44 -6.35
N SER A 114 -2.52 -2.47 -5.45
CA SER A 114 -3.40 -2.49 -4.28
C SER A 114 -4.45 -1.39 -4.37
N ILE A 115 -5.72 -1.77 -4.58
CA ILE A 115 -6.86 -0.86 -4.46
C ILE A 115 -7.37 -1.00 -3.02
N ASN A 116 -6.77 -0.25 -2.11
CA ASN A 116 -7.01 -0.35 -0.68
C ASN A 116 -7.00 1.04 -0.01
N PRO A 117 -8.13 1.46 0.55
CA PRO A 117 -9.44 0.80 0.50
C PRO A 117 -10.13 0.97 -0.87
N PHE A 118 -10.81 -0.07 -1.33
CA PHE A 118 -11.75 0.10 -2.44
C PHE A 118 -13.03 0.78 -1.94
N ASN A 119 -13.43 1.80 -2.66
CA ASN A 119 -14.66 2.54 -2.45
C ASN A 119 -15.12 3.13 -3.79
N PRO A 120 -16.37 2.93 -4.22
CA PRO A 120 -16.89 3.48 -5.47
C PRO A 120 -16.80 5.01 -5.61
N ILE A 121 -16.75 5.74 -4.48
CA ILE A 121 -16.55 7.19 -4.50
C ILE A 121 -15.11 7.54 -4.85
N PHE A 122 -14.13 6.73 -4.41
CA PHE A 122 -12.72 6.93 -4.71
C PHE A 122 -12.36 6.42 -6.11
N ALA A 123 -12.95 5.31 -6.50
CA ALA A 123 -12.71 4.64 -7.78
C ALA A 123 -14.05 4.23 -8.41
N PRO A 124 -14.79 5.16 -9.03
CA PRO A 124 -16.06 4.86 -9.70
C PRO A 124 -15.91 3.87 -10.85
N ASN A 125 -14.74 3.80 -11.47
CA ASN A 125 -14.42 2.80 -12.51
C ASN A 125 -13.09 2.10 -12.19
N PRO A 126 -13.05 1.15 -11.24
CA PRO A 126 -11.81 0.48 -10.83
C PRO A 126 -11.15 -0.32 -11.96
N ILE A 127 -11.91 -0.72 -12.98
CA ILE A 127 -11.39 -1.43 -14.15
C ILE A 127 -10.38 -0.58 -14.92
N GLU A 128 -10.59 0.72 -15.04
CA GLU A 128 -9.61 1.61 -15.69
C GLU A 128 -8.28 1.65 -14.93
N ILE A 129 -8.33 1.66 -13.59
CA ILE A 129 -7.13 1.62 -12.75
C ILE A 129 -6.35 0.33 -13.01
N ILE A 130 -7.07 -0.81 -13.06
CA ILE A 130 -6.48 -2.13 -13.31
C ILE A 130 -5.88 -2.19 -14.72
N GLN A 131 -6.62 -1.78 -15.73
CA GLN A 131 -6.16 -1.79 -17.14
C GLN A 131 -4.94 -0.89 -17.35
N LYS A 132 -4.89 0.29 -16.70
CA LYS A 132 -3.72 1.18 -16.76
C LYS A 132 -2.51 0.50 -16.14
N ALA A 133 -2.66 -0.16 -15.00
CA ALA A 133 -1.57 -0.90 -14.35
C ALA A 133 -1.13 -2.14 -15.17
N GLU A 134 -2.08 -2.87 -15.76
CA GLU A 134 -1.79 -4.03 -16.63
C GLU A 134 -0.93 -3.63 -17.83
N LYS A 135 -1.21 -2.50 -18.49
CA LYS A 135 -0.40 -1.95 -19.58
C LYS A 135 1.04 -1.66 -19.17
N LEU A 136 1.30 -1.41 -17.90
CA LEU A 136 2.64 -1.21 -17.34
C LEU A 136 3.32 -2.53 -16.95
N GLY A 137 2.63 -3.67 -17.08
CA GLY A 137 3.17 -5.00 -16.78
C GLY A 137 2.76 -5.58 -15.42
N VAL A 138 1.84 -4.95 -14.69
CA VAL A 138 1.28 -5.51 -13.47
C VAL A 138 0.41 -6.72 -13.82
N LYS A 139 0.61 -7.83 -13.11
CA LYS A 139 -0.11 -9.10 -13.34
C LYS A 139 -1.00 -9.53 -12.17
N SER A 140 -1.00 -8.76 -11.10
CA SER A 140 -1.73 -9.10 -9.88
C SER A 140 -2.34 -7.86 -9.24
N VAL A 141 -3.56 -7.99 -8.77
CA VAL A 141 -4.28 -6.94 -8.05
C VAL A 141 -4.85 -7.48 -6.74
N ILE A 142 -4.82 -6.65 -5.72
CA ILE A 142 -5.51 -6.89 -4.45
C ILE A 142 -6.52 -5.77 -4.27
N ILE A 143 -7.76 -6.17 -4.00
CA ILE A 143 -8.86 -5.24 -3.72
C ILE A 143 -9.35 -5.51 -2.31
N ASN A 144 -9.19 -4.53 -1.43
CA ASN A 144 -9.66 -4.61 -0.06
C ASN A 144 -10.72 -3.54 0.20
N LYS A 145 -11.79 -3.96 0.85
CA LYS A 145 -12.86 -3.04 1.27
C LYS A 145 -12.41 -2.09 2.37
N LEU A 146 -13.08 -0.93 2.47
CA LEU A 146 -12.87 -0.01 3.58
C LEU A 146 -13.27 -0.68 4.90
N HIS A 147 -12.33 -0.70 5.84
CA HIS A 147 -12.55 -1.17 7.20
C HIS A 147 -12.39 -0.03 8.19
N LEU A 148 -13.47 0.29 8.89
CA LEU A 148 -13.45 1.20 10.02
C LEU A 148 -14.02 0.48 11.25
N THR A 149 -13.16 0.20 12.19
CA THR A 149 -13.60 -0.35 13.48
C THR A 149 -14.36 0.69 14.28
N PRO A 150 -15.26 0.30 15.20
CA PRO A 150 -15.95 1.25 16.09
C PRO A 150 -14.97 2.16 16.86
N VAL A 151 -13.82 1.63 17.27
CA VAL A 151 -12.77 2.39 17.97
C VAL A 151 -12.14 3.44 17.04
N GLN A 152 -11.82 3.08 15.81
CA GLN A 152 -11.32 4.05 14.83
C GLN A 152 -12.32 5.16 14.57
N GLN A 153 -13.59 4.81 14.40
CA GLN A 153 -14.66 5.79 14.18
C GLN A 153 -14.85 6.73 15.39
N SER A 154 -14.80 6.20 16.62
CA SER A 154 -14.92 7.02 17.84
C SER A 154 -13.76 8.00 18.01
N ASN A 155 -12.55 7.61 17.56
CA ASN A 155 -11.35 8.43 17.66
C ASN A 155 -11.18 9.45 16.51
N MET A 156 -12.05 9.42 15.50
CA MET A 156 -12.00 10.38 14.40
C MET A 156 -12.40 11.78 14.87
N THR A 157 -11.62 12.76 14.44
CA THR A 157 -11.98 14.17 14.62
C THR A 157 -13.18 14.54 13.76
N ASN A 158 -13.89 15.63 14.11
CA ASN A 158 -15.01 16.12 13.29
C ASN A 158 -14.57 16.43 11.86
N ASN A 159 -13.40 17.05 11.68
CA ASN A 159 -12.83 17.32 10.36
C ASN A 159 -12.59 16.04 9.54
N GLN A 160 -12.06 14.98 10.16
CA GLN A 160 -11.90 13.69 9.50
C GLN A 160 -13.23 13.06 9.09
N LYS A 161 -14.26 13.16 9.95
CA LYS A 161 -15.61 12.68 9.66
C LYS A 161 -16.26 13.44 8.50
N GLU A 162 -16.10 14.76 8.48
CA GLU A 162 -16.58 15.61 7.39
C GLU A 162 -15.83 15.34 6.08
N THR A 163 -14.51 15.14 6.14
CA THR A 163 -13.68 14.86 4.96
C THR A 163 -14.03 13.51 4.31
N ILE A 164 -14.26 12.48 5.13
CA ILE A 164 -14.68 11.16 4.63
C ILE A 164 -16.12 11.18 4.15
N GLY A 165 -16.93 12.05 4.72
CA GLY A 165 -18.38 12.13 4.51
C GLY A 165 -19.17 11.21 5.45
N ILE A 166 -20.23 11.74 6.03
CA ILE A 166 -21.09 11.00 6.97
C ILE A 166 -21.66 9.75 6.31
N ASP A 167 -22.06 9.84 5.04
CA ASP A 167 -22.59 8.72 4.26
C ASP A 167 -21.59 7.58 4.10
N LEU A 168 -20.30 7.89 3.90
CA LEU A 168 -19.25 6.87 3.83
C LEU A 168 -19.01 6.17 5.16
N LEU A 169 -19.11 6.89 6.27
CA LEU A 169 -18.99 6.31 7.61
C LEU A 169 -20.17 5.37 7.91
N GLU A 170 -21.38 5.77 7.53
CA GLU A 170 -22.58 4.92 7.67
C GLU A 170 -22.48 3.67 6.78
N GLN A 171 -22.00 3.83 5.55
CA GLN A 171 -21.79 2.73 4.62
C GLN A 171 -20.68 1.78 5.10
N ALA A 172 -19.60 2.29 5.68
CA ALA A 172 -18.53 1.47 6.23
C ALA A 172 -18.95 0.63 7.45
N LYS A 173 -19.99 1.05 8.18
CA LYS A 173 -20.60 0.24 9.24
C LYS A 173 -21.38 -0.94 8.68
N ASN A 174 -21.90 -0.84 7.47
CA ASN A 174 -22.71 -1.87 6.85
C ASN A 174 -21.83 -2.82 6.01
N ARG A 175 -21.41 -3.94 6.61
CA ARG A 175 -20.57 -4.95 5.93
C ARG A 175 -21.19 -5.50 4.64
N LYS A 176 -22.51 -5.61 4.58
CA LYS A 176 -23.22 -6.10 3.39
C LYS A 176 -23.03 -5.14 2.21
N PHE A 177 -23.08 -3.85 2.47
CA PHE A 177 -22.88 -2.83 1.43
C PHE A 177 -21.47 -2.88 0.85
N THR A 178 -20.43 -3.07 1.68
CA THR A 178 -19.04 -3.20 1.20
C THR A 178 -18.80 -4.48 0.40
N ASP A 179 -19.54 -5.55 0.65
CA ASP A 179 -19.47 -6.79 -0.14
C ASP A 179 -20.15 -6.63 -1.51
N GLU A 180 -21.21 -5.83 -1.59
CA GLU A 180 -21.84 -5.44 -2.86
C GLU A 180 -20.90 -4.59 -3.73
N TRP A 181 -20.12 -3.69 -3.14
CA TRP A 181 -19.12 -2.91 -3.88
C TRP A 181 -18.02 -3.78 -4.51
N LEU A 182 -17.58 -4.81 -3.81
CA LEU A 182 -16.59 -5.74 -4.37
C LEU A 182 -17.13 -6.50 -5.58
N LYS A 183 -18.43 -6.78 -5.62
CA LYS A 183 -19.08 -7.40 -6.79
C LYS A 183 -19.14 -6.48 -8.02
N LEU A 184 -19.09 -5.15 -7.81
CA LEU A 184 -19.04 -4.19 -8.91
C LEU A 184 -17.62 -4.04 -9.49
N ALA A 185 -16.59 -4.49 -8.77
CA ALA A 185 -15.20 -4.40 -9.17
C ALA A 185 -14.67 -5.67 -9.88
N LEU A 186 -15.46 -6.73 -9.90
CA LEU A 186 -15.17 -8.02 -10.52
C LEU A 186 -16.02 -8.22 -11.78
#